data_29467c4ff4b02399107cc948e1c6b59d
#
_entry.id   29467c4ff4b02399107cc948e1c6b59d
#
_cell.length_a   1.000
_cell.length_b   1.000
_cell.length_c   1.000
_cell.angle_alpha   90.00
_cell.angle_beta   90.00
_cell.angle_gamma   90.00
#
_symmetry.space_group_name_H-M   'P 1'
#
loop_
_entity.id
_entity.type
_entity.pdbx_description
1 polymer ?
#
loop_
_entity_poly.entity_id
_entity_poly.type
_entity_poly.pdbx_seq_one_letter_code
_entity_poly.pdbx_strand_id
1 'polypeptide(L)'
;MLAAAKVSQVPIEEQLNELETLFPIDGELPTQEFMAWEDLAEMIKHGMDVGAHSHNHEILANLTQEDIIFELTHSKMLIEKHLPYKVSSFSYPVGSQGTYNEQVTTALVNCGYDIAFNFQPGINVNIEVNKYDLRRFSIEPSTTISTLKHTLGYAKIY
;
A
#
# COMPACT_ATOMS: atom_id res chain seq x y z
N MET A 1 13.75 -9.67 -6.56
CA MET A 1 12.93 -10.82 -6.96
C MET A 1 11.44 -10.47 -7.08
N LEU A 2 10.76 -9.98 -6.04
CA LEU A 2 9.32 -9.62 -6.10
C LEU A 2 8.95 -8.60 -7.18
N ALA A 3 9.78 -7.58 -7.44
CA ALA A 3 9.53 -6.61 -8.49
C ALA A 3 9.63 -7.21 -9.90
N ALA A 4 10.53 -8.17 -10.12
CA ALA A 4 10.66 -8.87 -11.40
C ALA A 4 9.47 -9.80 -11.67
N ALA A 5 8.95 -10.45 -10.63
CA ALA A 5 7.76 -11.31 -10.74
C ALA A 5 6.52 -10.51 -11.16
N LYS A 6 6.34 -9.28 -10.67
CA LYS A 6 5.22 -8.40 -11.02
C LYS A 6 5.28 -7.81 -12.44
N VAL A 7 6.44 -7.82 -13.08
CA VAL A 7 6.62 -7.37 -14.48
C VAL A 7 6.49 -8.54 -15.45
N SER A 8 6.55 -9.78 -14.97
CA SER A 8 6.41 -10.99 -15.78
C SER A 8 4.96 -11.14 -16.28
N GLN A 9 4.81 -11.58 -17.54
CA GLN A 9 3.50 -11.95 -18.10
C GLN A 9 3.07 -13.37 -17.66
N VAL A 10 3.94 -14.10 -16.96
CA VAL A 10 3.65 -15.43 -16.42
C VAL A 10 2.82 -15.27 -15.15
N PRO A 11 1.71 -16.02 -14.98
CA PRO A 11 0.91 -16.00 -13.75
C PRO A 11 1.77 -16.24 -12.51
N ILE A 12 1.47 -15.54 -11.43
CA ILE A 12 2.28 -15.62 -10.20
C ILE A 12 2.33 -17.04 -9.63
N GLU A 13 1.24 -17.80 -9.78
CA GLU A 13 1.16 -19.19 -9.34
C GLU A 13 2.15 -20.10 -10.07
N GLU A 14 2.33 -19.91 -11.38
CA GLU A 14 3.33 -20.66 -12.15
C GLU A 14 4.76 -20.28 -11.72
N GLN A 15 5.02 -19.00 -11.45
CA GLN A 15 6.31 -18.55 -10.96
C GLN A 15 6.62 -19.10 -9.56
N LEU A 16 5.60 -19.18 -8.68
CA LEU A 16 5.76 -19.76 -7.35
C LEU A 16 6.02 -21.28 -7.42
N ASN A 17 5.29 -22.02 -8.27
CA ASN A 17 5.51 -23.45 -8.46
C ASN A 17 6.91 -23.75 -9.01
N GLU A 18 7.41 -22.91 -9.93
CA GLU A 18 8.79 -23.04 -10.43
C GLU A 18 9.80 -22.79 -9.31
N LEU A 19 9.59 -21.75 -8.48
CA LEU A 19 10.46 -21.45 -7.35
C LEU A 19 10.45 -22.57 -6.30
N GLU A 20 9.31 -23.13 -5.97
CA GLU A 20 9.19 -24.26 -5.04
C GLU A 20 9.91 -25.51 -5.56
N THR A 21 9.87 -25.73 -6.90
CA THR A 21 10.57 -26.83 -7.53
C THR A 21 12.10 -26.64 -7.48
N LEU A 22 12.56 -25.41 -7.70
CA LEU A 22 14.00 -25.07 -7.70
C LEU A 22 14.59 -24.96 -6.28
N PHE A 23 13.76 -24.55 -5.32
CA PHE A 23 14.14 -24.33 -3.93
C PHE A 23 13.14 -25.03 -2.99
N PRO A 24 13.16 -26.37 -2.91
CA PRO A 24 12.25 -27.09 -2.02
C PRO A 24 12.51 -26.68 -0.57
N ILE A 25 11.43 -26.34 0.14
CA ILE A 25 11.51 -25.97 1.55
C ILE A 25 11.39 -27.25 2.36
N ASP A 26 12.48 -27.66 2.98
CA ASP A 26 12.50 -28.78 3.93
C ASP A 26 12.06 -28.28 5.31
N GLY A 27 10.85 -28.60 5.70
CA GLY A 27 10.29 -28.29 7.01
C GLY A 27 8.99 -27.48 7.00
N GLU A 28 8.40 -27.33 8.18
CA GLU A 28 7.23 -26.46 8.34
C GLU A 28 7.64 -24.98 8.23
N LEU A 29 6.96 -24.26 7.34
CA LEU A 29 7.10 -22.80 7.31
C LEU A 29 6.66 -22.21 8.66
N PRO A 30 7.36 -21.22 9.20
CA PRO A 30 6.89 -20.54 10.39
C PRO A 30 5.51 -19.94 10.12
N THR A 31 4.56 -20.24 10.98
CA THR A 31 3.23 -19.64 10.95
C THR A 31 3.37 -18.14 11.16
N GLN A 32 3.10 -17.37 10.11
CA GLN A 32 3.03 -15.92 10.22
C GLN A 32 1.62 -15.57 10.71
N GLU A 33 1.54 -14.99 11.89
CA GLU A 33 0.27 -14.45 12.38
C GLU A 33 -0.02 -13.13 11.66
N PHE A 34 -1.15 -13.08 10.96
CA PHE A 34 -1.68 -11.85 10.38
C PHE A 34 -2.72 -11.25 11.33
N MET A 35 -2.88 -9.93 11.28
CA MET A 35 -3.94 -9.25 12.03
C MET A 35 -5.31 -9.74 11.58
N ALA A 36 -6.17 -10.03 12.56
CA ALA A 36 -7.57 -10.32 12.34
C ALA A 36 -8.39 -9.02 12.20
N TRP A 37 -9.65 -9.12 11.78
CA TRP A 37 -10.55 -7.96 11.70
C TRP A 37 -10.83 -7.32 13.06
N GLU A 38 -10.80 -8.14 14.11
CA GLU A 38 -10.96 -7.72 15.50
C GLU A 38 -9.81 -6.84 15.98
N ASP A 39 -8.58 -7.14 15.54
CA ASP A 39 -7.39 -6.34 15.84
C ASP A 39 -7.49 -4.96 15.20
N LEU A 40 -7.92 -4.91 13.93
CA LEU A 40 -8.15 -3.65 13.23
C LEU A 40 -9.27 -2.83 13.89
N ALA A 41 -10.34 -3.47 14.32
CA ALA A 41 -11.43 -2.81 15.05
C ALA A 41 -10.93 -2.20 16.37
N GLU A 42 -10.05 -2.89 17.08
CA GLU A 42 -9.43 -2.40 18.30
C GLU A 42 -8.50 -1.22 18.05
N MET A 43 -7.70 -1.28 16.97
CA MET A 43 -6.84 -0.16 16.55
C MET A 43 -7.66 1.11 16.28
N ILE A 44 -8.81 0.99 15.59
CA ILE A 44 -9.71 2.12 15.31
C ILE A 44 -10.26 2.73 16.61
N LYS A 45 -10.64 1.91 17.59
CA LYS A 45 -11.11 2.40 18.90
C LYS A 45 -10.04 3.20 19.64
N HIS A 46 -8.76 2.91 19.38
CA HIS A 46 -7.63 3.64 19.96
C HIS A 46 -7.16 4.82 19.09
N GLY A 47 -7.96 5.23 18.09
CA GLY A 47 -7.70 6.41 17.28
C GLY A 47 -6.74 6.20 16.13
N MET A 48 -6.52 4.96 15.70
CA MET A 48 -5.76 4.67 14.48
C MET A 48 -6.69 4.65 13.26
N ASP A 49 -6.19 5.13 12.13
CA ASP A 49 -6.89 5.05 10.85
C ASP A 49 -6.49 3.80 10.08
N VAL A 50 -7.46 3.25 9.32
CA VAL A 50 -7.26 2.10 8.43
C VAL A 50 -7.50 2.57 7.00
N GLY A 51 -6.49 2.44 6.13
CA GLY A 51 -6.55 2.76 4.71
C GLY A 51 -6.52 1.52 3.82
N ALA A 52 -6.92 1.68 2.57
CA ALA A 52 -6.82 0.61 1.57
C ALA A 52 -5.45 0.61 0.87
N HIS A 53 -5.07 -0.56 0.32
CA HIS A 53 -3.79 -0.76 -0.36
C HIS A 53 -3.93 -1.67 -1.59
N SER A 54 -4.99 -1.46 -2.39
CA SER A 54 -5.48 -2.32 -3.46
C SER A 54 -5.99 -3.70 -2.97
N HIS A 55 -6.53 -4.49 -3.88
CA HIS A 55 -7.00 -5.85 -3.56
C HIS A 55 -5.91 -6.90 -3.81
N ASN A 56 -5.34 -6.90 -5.00
CA ASN A 56 -4.32 -7.89 -5.42
C ASN A 56 -2.88 -7.38 -5.34
N HIS A 57 -2.68 -6.15 -4.84
CA HIS A 57 -1.36 -5.50 -4.74
C HIS A 57 -0.66 -5.34 -6.10
N GLU A 58 -1.44 -5.10 -7.17
CA GLU A 58 -0.92 -4.89 -8.52
C GLU A 58 -0.35 -3.47 -8.73
N ILE A 59 0.55 -3.33 -9.71
CA ILE A 59 1.02 -2.01 -10.16
C ILE A 59 -0.08 -1.34 -10.95
N LEU A 60 -0.80 -0.40 -10.34
CA LEU A 60 -2.03 0.18 -10.89
C LEU A 60 -1.83 0.88 -12.24
N ALA A 61 -0.65 1.44 -12.50
CA ALA A 61 -0.35 2.08 -13.79
C ALA A 61 -0.37 1.12 -14.99
N ASN A 62 -0.26 -0.19 -14.75
CA ASN A 62 -0.23 -1.23 -15.79
C ASN A 62 -1.62 -1.84 -16.05
N LEU A 63 -2.63 -1.46 -15.28
CA LEU A 63 -3.96 -2.04 -15.31
C LEU A 63 -4.88 -1.28 -16.28
N THR A 64 -5.91 -1.99 -16.74
CA THR A 64 -7.04 -1.34 -17.44
C THR A 64 -7.85 -0.47 -16.49
N GLN A 65 -8.67 0.44 -17.04
CA GLN A 65 -9.54 1.29 -16.21
C GLN A 65 -10.51 0.46 -15.35
N GLU A 66 -11.01 -0.65 -15.86
CA GLU A 66 -11.94 -1.53 -15.17
C GLU A 66 -11.24 -2.23 -13.99
N ASP A 67 -10.02 -2.73 -14.21
CA ASP A 67 -9.22 -3.38 -13.18
C ASP A 67 -8.80 -2.39 -12.08
N ILE A 68 -8.43 -1.15 -12.45
CA ILE A 68 -8.14 -0.10 -11.46
C ILE A 68 -9.35 0.14 -10.56
N ILE A 69 -10.55 0.31 -11.14
CA ILE A 69 -11.78 0.52 -10.36
C ILE A 69 -12.04 -0.69 -9.46
N PHE A 70 -11.86 -1.91 -9.96
CA PHE A 70 -11.99 -3.13 -9.15
C PHE A 70 -11.04 -3.13 -7.96
N GLU A 71 -9.74 -2.91 -8.18
CA GLU A 71 -8.70 -2.87 -7.14
C GLU A 71 -9.04 -1.87 -6.03
N LEU A 72 -9.52 -0.70 -6.41
CA LEU A 72 -9.85 0.38 -5.49
C LEU A 72 -11.17 0.11 -4.73
N THR A 73 -12.23 -0.27 -5.44
CA THR A 73 -13.56 -0.42 -4.83
C THR A 73 -13.66 -1.69 -4.02
N HIS A 74 -13.06 -2.80 -4.48
CA HIS A 74 -13.16 -4.08 -3.80
C HIS A 74 -12.39 -4.08 -2.47
N SER A 75 -11.17 -3.53 -2.44
CA SER A 75 -10.40 -3.38 -1.20
C SER A 75 -11.13 -2.51 -0.17
N LYS A 76 -11.67 -1.36 -0.59
CA LYS A 76 -12.46 -0.47 0.26
C LYS A 76 -13.71 -1.16 0.80
N MET A 77 -14.47 -1.81 -0.06
CA MET A 77 -15.70 -2.53 0.30
C MET A 77 -15.42 -3.64 1.32
N LEU A 78 -14.35 -4.39 1.17
CA LEU A 78 -13.98 -5.45 2.13
C LEU A 78 -13.70 -4.89 3.51
N ILE A 79 -12.94 -3.81 3.62
CA ILE A 79 -12.65 -3.16 4.90
C ILE A 79 -13.95 -2.62 5.52
N GLU A 80 -14.76 -1.87 4.76
CA GLU A 80 -16.01 -1.27 5.23
C GLU A 80 -17.09 -2.31 5.58
N LYS A 81 -17.03 -3.50 4.99
CA LYS A 81 -17.91 -4.62 5.32
C LYS A 81 -17.61 -5.22 6.70
N HIS A 82 -16.33 -5.29 7.06
CA HIS A 82 -15.89 -5.93 8.30
C HIS A 82 -15.75 -4.95 9.47
N LEU A 83 -15.57 -3.67 9.17
CA LEU A 83 -15.35 -2.63 10.19
C LEU A 83 -16.43 -1.56 10.08
N PRO A 84 -16.98 -1.06 11.22
CA PRO A 84 -17.88 0.09 11.24
C PRO A 84 -17.09 1.39 11.00
N TYR A 85 -16.38 1.48 9.87
CA TYR A 85 -15.39 2.49 9.56
C TYR A 85 -15.45 2.83 8.07
N LYS A 86 -15.40 4.12 7.76
CA LYS A 86 -15.37 4.61 6.38
C LYS A 86 -13.91 4.80 5.93
N VAL A 87 -13.51 4.05 4.92
CA VAL A 87 -12.16 4.16 4.34
C VAL A 87 -12.07 5.39 3.46
N SER A 88 -11.18 6.32 3.80
CA SER A 88 -10.95 7.56 3.05
C SER A 88 -9.52 7.70 2.53
N SER A 89 -8.59 6.88 2.98
CA SER A 89 -7.18 6.93 2.59
C SER A 89 -6.76 5.70 1.80
N PHE A 90 -5.82 5.92 0.87
CA PHE A 90 -5.24 4.87 0.03
C PHE A 90 -3.71 4.94 0.07
N SER A 91 -3.05 3.80 -0.02
CA SER A 91 -1.60 3.71 -0.25
C SER A 91 -1.35 2.95 -1.55
N TYR A 92 -0.54 3.52 -2.45
CA TYR A 92 -0.25 2.85 -3.72
C TYR A 92 0.62 1.61 -3.49
N PRO A 93 0.29 0.44 -4.10
CA PRO A 93 1.21 -0.70 -4.19
C PRO A 93 2.52 -0.27 -4.82
N VAL A 94 3.66 -0.68 -4.22
CA VAL A 94 5.00 -0.21 -4.56
C VAL A 94 5.17 1.30 -4.32
N GLY A 95 4.30 2.15 -4.86
CA GLY A 95 4.22 3.59 -4.62
C GLY A 95 5.40 4.42 -5.11
N SER A 96 6.29 3.86 -5.95
CA SER A 96 7.36 4.60 -6.61
C SER A 96 6.86 5.34 -7.85
N GLN A 97 7.65 6.24 -8.37
CA GLN A 97 7.35 6.96 -9.61
C GLN A 97 7.08 5.97 -10.76
N GLY A 98 5.99 6.18 -11.49
CA GLY A 98 5.56 5.33 -12.61
C GLY A 98 4.69 4.12 -12.22
N THR A 99 4.46 3.84 -10.93
CA THR A 99 3.56 2.77 -10.50
C THR A 99 2.09 3.21 -10.37
N TYR A 100 1.83 4.48 -10.50
CA TYR A 100 0.51 5.13 -10.60
C TYR A 100 0.61 6.33 -11.55
N ASN A 101 -0.52 6.79 -12.06
CA ASN A 101 -0.63 7.85 -13.05
C ASN A 101 -1.93 8.65 -12.86
N GLU A 102 -2.21 9.62 -13.74
CA GLU A 102 -3.41 10.47 -13.68
C GLU A 102 -4.72 9.67 -13.78
N GLN A 103 -4.72 8.56 -14.54
CA GLN A 103 -5.87 7.67 -14.62
C GLN A 103 -6.22 7.05 -13.26
N VAL A 104 -5.19 6.60 -12.52
CA VAL A 104 -5.34 6.04 -11.17
C VAL A 104 -5.80 7.10 -10.17
N THR A 105 -5.22 8.30 -10.20
CA THR A 105 -5.64 9.39 -9.29
C THR A 105 -7.07 9.85 -9.57
N THR A 106 -7.49 9.90 -10.83
CA THR A 106 -8.88 10.17 -11.21
C THR A 106 -9.82 9.08 -10.69
N ALA A 107 -9.43 7.81 -10.79
CA ALA A 107 -10.21 6.69 -10.26
C ALA A 107 -10.35 6.76 -8.74
N LEU A 108 -9.29 7.14 -8.00
CA LEU A 108 -9.35 7.34 -6.54
C LEU A 108 -10.40 8.38 -6.15
N VAL A 109 -10.44 9.54 -6.85
CA VAL A 109 -11.47 10.57 -6.64
C VAL A 109 -12.87 9.99 -6.84
N ASN A 110 -13.08 9.27 -7.94
CA ASN A 110 -14.38 8.70 -8.31
C ASN A 110 -14.84 7.59 -7.35
N CYS A 111 -13.87 6.84 -6.78
CA CYS A 111 -14.12 5.81 -5.76
C CYS A 111 -14.28 6.38 -4.33
N GLY A 112 -14.21 7.71 -4.17
CA GLY A 112 -14.47 8.40 -2.92
C GLY A 112 -13.35 8.23 -1.89
N TYR A 113 -12.10 8.22 -2.33
CA TYR A 113 -10.94 8.41 -1.47
C TYR A 113 -10.63 9.90 -1.33
N ASP A 114 -10.22 10.32 -0.16
CA ASP A 114 -9.90 11.73 0.14
C ASP A 114 -8.41 12.03 -0.07
N ILE A 115 -7.54 11.06 0.25
CA ILE A 115 -6.08 11.19 0.16
C ILE A 115 -5.43 9.88 -0.32
N ALA A 116 -4.22 10.01 -0.92
CA ALA A 116 -3.40 8.85 -1.25
C ALA A 116 -1.91 9.10 -0.99
N PHE A 117 -1.23 8.03 -0.56
CA PHE A 117 0.18 8.04 -0.18
C PHE A 117 1.04 7.26 -1.17
N ASN A 118 2.11 7.88 -1.64
CA ASN A 118 3.19 7.23 -2.38
C ASN A 118 4.27 6.67 -1.43
N PHE A 119 5.35 6.09 -1.98
CA PHE A 119 6.49 5.58 -1.21
C PHE A 119 7.76 6.41 -1.47
N GLN A 120 7.61 7.71 -1.76
CA GLN A 120 8.72 8.63 -1.95
C GLN A 120 8.98 9.41 -0.65
N PRO A 121 10.23 9.43 -0.17
CA PRO A 121 10.54 10.20 1.02
C PRO A 121 10.38 11.70 0.74
N GLY A 122 9.87 12.45 1.71
CA GLY A 122 9.77 13.89 1.58
C GLY A 122 8.68 14.51 2.45
N ILE A 123 8.62 15.85 2.40
CA ILE A 123 7.66 16.64 3.13
C ILE A 123 6.50 17.03 2.22
N ASN A 124 5.32 17.08 2.78
CA ASN A 124 4.11 17.53 2.12
C ASN A 124 3.86 19.00 2.47
N VAL A 125 4.28 19.92 1.59
CA VAL A 125 4.18 21.38 1.84
C VAL A 125 2.77 21.90 1.60
N ASN A 126 2.07 21.33 0.61
CA ASN A 126 0.70 21.72 0.26
C ASN A 126 -0.16 20.45 0.06
N ILE A 127 -0.77 19.99 1.14
CA ILE A 127 -1.57 18.77 1.16
C ILE A 127 -2.79 18.89 0.24
N GLU A 128 -3.44 20.04 0.19
CA GLU A 128 -4.66 20.24 -0.62
C GLU A 128 -4.40 20.09 -2.12
N VAL A 129 -3.23 20.53 -2.59
CA VAL A 129 -2.87 20.42 -4.02
C VAL A 129 -2.43 19.00 -4.37
N ASN A 130 -1.71 18.34 -3.46
CA ASN A 130 -1.08 17.04 -3.73
C ASN A 130 -1.72 15.88 -2.95
N LYS A 131 -2.97 15.99 -2.58
CA LYS A 131 -3.63 15.05 -1.67
C LYS A 131 -3.67 13.60 -2.17
N TYR A 132 -3.47 13.36 -3.46
CA TYR A 132 -3.35 12.01 -4.04
C TYR A 132 -1.91 11.63 -4.38
N ASP A 133 -0.92 12.38 -3.89
CA ASP A 133 0.52 12.12 -4.09
C ASP A 133 1.32 12.47 -2.84
N LEU A 134 0.80 12.09 -1.66
CA LEU A 134 1.43 12.41 -0.38
C LEU A 134 2.64 11.52 -0.15
N ARG A 135 3.73 12.15 0.22
CA ARG A 135 5.01 11.52 0.55
C ARG A 135 5.02 11.03 1.98
N ARG A 136 5.82 10.01 2.24
CA ARG A 136 6.02 9.45 3.59
C ARG A 136 7.46 8.99 3.76
N PHE A 137 7.95 9.00 5.00
CA PHE A 137 9.23 8.40 5.34
C PHE A 137 9.01 6.96 5.80
N SER A 138 9.83 6.03 5.30
CA SER A 138 9.83 4.65 5.81
C SER A 138 10.54 4.59 7.16
N ILE A 139 10.02 3.76 8.06
CA ILE A 139 10.62 3.41 9.33
C ILE A 139 10.95 1.93 9.26
N GLU A 140 12.24 1.60 9.29
CA GLU A 140 12.74 0.24 9.23
C GLU A 140 13.07 -0.28 10.65
N PRO A 141 13.13 -1.60 10.86
CA PRO A 141 13.52 -2.16 12.17
C PRO A 141 14.88 -1.65 12.68
N SER A 142 15.77 -1.26 11.78
CA SER A 142 17.07 -0.66 12.09
C SER A 142 17.03 0.85 12.38
N THR A 143 15.88 1.50 12.21
CA THR A 143 15.75 2.95 12.40
C THR A 143 15.88 3.29 13.88
N THR A 144 16.93 4.03 14.23
CA THR A 144 17.14 4.50 15.60
C THR A 144 16.31 5.78 15.86
N ILE A 145 16.06 6.06 17.14
CA ILE A 145 15.42 7.32 17.56
C ILE A 145 16.23 8.53 17.09
N SER A 146 17.57 8.43 17.09
CA SER A 146 18.46 9.50 16.59
C SER A 146 18.25 9.73 15.10
N THR A 147 18.20 8.67 14.28
CA THR A 147 17.95 8.74 12.85
C THR A 147 16.56 9.36 12.57
N LEU A 148 15.54 8.90 13.32
CA LEU A 148 14.17 9.43 13.18
C LEU A 148 14.12 10.94 13.51
N LYS A 149 14.73 11.37 14.63
CA LYS A 149 14.80 12.80 15.00
C LYS A 149 15.54 13.62 13.94
N HIS A 150 16.61 13.09 13.37
CA HIS A 150 17.37 13.73 12.30
C HIS A 150 16.50 13.90 11.05
N THR A 151 15.86 12.83 10.58
CA THR A 151 14.94 12.87 9.42
C THR A 151 13.83 13.90 9.61
N LEU A 152 13.16 13.90 10.77
CA LEU A 152 12.08 14.85 11.09
C LEU A 152 12.61 16.28 11.33
N GLY A 153 13.83 16.43 11.83
CA GLY A 153 14.47 17.73 12.06
C GLY A 153 14.87 18.45 10.76
N TYR A 154 15.44 17.72 9.81
CA TYR A 154 15.75 18.28 8.47
C TYR A 154 14.48 18.55 7.66
N ALA A 155 13.41 17.82 7.90
CA ALA A 155 12.11 18.06 7.30
C ALA A 155 11.53 19.46 7.57
N LYS A 156 12.07 20.19 8.57
CA LYS A 156 11.66 21.58 8.91
C LYS A 156 12.48 22.68 8.23
N ILE A 157 13.51 22.34 7.46
CA ILE A 157 14.50 23.31 6.95
C ILE A 157 14.32 23.64 5.46
N TYR A 158 13.42 22.92 4.74
CA TYR A 158 13.18 23.16 3.31
C TYR A 158 11.71 23.48 3.02
#